data_0a8adb46a893be46ac45c4651c7807dc
#
_entry.id   0a8adb46a893be46ac45c4651c7807dc
#
_cell.length_a   1.000
_cell.length_b   1.000
_cell.length_c   1.000
_cell.angle_alpha   90.00
_cell.angle_beta   90.00
_cell.angle_gamma   90.00
#
_symmetry.space_group_name_H-M   'P 1'
#
loop_
_entity.id
_entity.type
_entity.pdbx_description
1 polymer ?
#
loop_
_entity_poly.entity_id
_entity_poly.type
_entity_poly.pdbx_seq_one_letter_code
_entity_poly.pdbx_strand_id
1 'polypeptide(L)'
;MILTRFIPLFCLLGLLSCQKQEVQPLPPLLEVGQRQLTLQQFNQELQAAYPDISALTSQEQLQIKEQLLKQLIDRELILGEASRLNVQITPDELDAARAEVRGNYSEEEFTKVLEQTGSTPESWIAALKLRLLTTKVSVTALTAQVQVSEKELEDYYKKQRETFRRPVEIRARQMLFKTREDANKIVKLLKEGGDFASLAREHSQSPDRENGGSLGYVSAGQLPIEFDEVLFKLPVRQVSEPVESPYGFHLFLVERKRKAGLRPYVAVKDEIAAKLYQQKEETAFHLWLENLQKITETKINWDLLQPKFKP
;
A
#
# COMPACT_ATOMS: atom_id res chain seq x y z
N MET A 1 -54.54 -88.26 30.04
CA MET A 1 -53.26 -87.94 29.38
C MET A 1 -53.49 -86.71 28.54
N ILE A 2 -53.14 -85.54 29.09
CA ILE A 2 -53.38 -84.26 28.42
C ILE A 2 -52.00 -83.70 28.02
N LEU A 3 -51.78 -83.56 26.71
CA LEU A 3 -50.55 -83.06 26.12
C LEU A 3 -50.71 -81.53 25.99
N THR A 4 -49.97 -80.77 26.78
CA THR A 4 -49.90 -79.31 26.70
C THR A 4 -48.78 -78.88 25.71
N ARG A 5 -49.21 -78.25 24.62
CA ARG A 5 -48.28 -77.61 23.64
C ARG A 5 -47.82 -76.27 24.14
N PHE A 6 -46.50 -76.13 24.33
CA PHE A 6 -45.85 -74.84 24.53
C PHE A 6 -45.62 -74.17 23.19
N ILE A 7 -46.06 -72.92 23.01
CA ILE A 7 -45.75 -72.06 21.90
C ILE A 7 -44.67 -71.08 22.37
N PRO A 8 -43.49 -70.96 21.74
CA PRO A 8 -42.52 -69.93 22.08
C PRO A 8 -42.93 -68.62 21.45
N LEU A 9 -43.08 -67.57 22.25
CA LEU A 9 -43.29 -66.20 21.86
C LEU A 9 -41.93 -65.61 21.32
N PHE A 10 -41.84 -65.39 20.00
CA PHE A 10 -40.69 -64.81 19.36
C PHE A 10 -40.78 -63.29 19.50
N CYS A 11 -40.02 -62.69 20.45
CA CYS A 11 -39.84 -61.25 20.53
C CYS A 11 -39.01 -60.76 19.40
N LEU A 12 -39.62 -60.13 18.40
CA LEU A 12 -38.89 -59.33 17.37
C LEU A 12 -38.41 -58.02 17.99
N LEU A 13 -37.12 -57.98 18.39
CA LEU A 13 -36.44 -56.77 18.70
C LEU A 13 -36.11 -56.02 17.38
N GLY A 14 -36.94 -55.06 17.04
CA GLY A 14 -36.66 -54.12 15.93
C GLY A 14 -35.45 -53.26 16.27
N LEU A 15 -34.34 -53.56 15.65
CA LEU A 15 -33.17 -52.67 15.62
C LEU A 15 -33.53 -51.41 14.81
N LEU A 16 -33.92 -50.34 15.49
CA LEU A 16 -33.97 -49.00 14.94
C LEU A 16 -32.52 -48.58 14.65
N SER A 17 -32.05 -48.91 13.43
CA SER A 17 -30.83 -48.36 12.88
C SER A 17 -31.06 -46.86 12.61
N CYS A 18 -30.57 -46.00 13.49
CA CYS A 18 -30.40 -44.60 13.19
C CYS A 18 -29.36 -44.50 12.07
N GLN A 19 -29.79 -44.49 10.83
CA GLN A 19 -28.95 -44.04 9.72
C GLN A 19 -28.65 -42.57 9.98
N LYS A 20 -27.40 -42.28 10.41
CA LYS A 20 -26.84 -40.94 10.28
C LYS A 20 -26.90 -40.58 8.80
N GLN A 21 -27.81 -39.72 8.44
CA GLN A 21 -27.83 -39.09 7.13
C GLN A 21 -26.49 -38.35 6.98
N GLU A 22 -25.56 -38.92 6.26
CA GLU A 22 -24.34 -38.21 5.82
C GLU A 22 -24.82 -37.01 4.99
N VAL A 23 -24.73 -35.84 5.58
CA VAL A 23 -24.93 -34.59 4.87
C VAL A 23 -23.83 -34.53 3.82
N GLN A 24 -24.16 -34.84 2.57
CA GLN A 24 -23.19 -34.68 1.47
C GLN A 24 -22.72 -33.21 1.47
N PRO A 25 -21.42 -32.97 1.51
CA PRO A 25 -20.91 -31.61 1.46
C PRO A 25 -21.39 -30.94 0.17
N LEU A 26 -21.89 -29.72 0.30
CA LEU A 26 -22.31 -28.93 -0.85
C LEU A 26 -21.11 -28.80 -1.81
N PRO A 27 -21.36 -28.92 -3.13
CA PRO A 27 -20.27 -28.81 -4.11
C PRO A 27 -19.58 -27.43 -3.94
N PRO A 28 -18.24 -27.38 -4.06
CA PRO A 28 -17.52 -26.14 -3.96
C PRO A 28 -17.90 -25.19 -5.11
N LEU A 29 -17.85 -23.90 -4.86
CA LEU A 29 -17.98 -22.87 -5.90
C LEU A 29 -16.76 -22.81 -6.78
N LEU A 30 -15.59 -22.94 -6.17
CA LEU A 30 -14.29 -22.80 -6.83
C LEU A 30 -13.37 -23.92 -6.36
N GLU A 31 -12.70 -24.57 -7.31
CA GLU A 31 -11.59 -25.48 -7.06
C GLU A 31 -10.35 -24.93 -7.78
N VAL A 32 -9.23 -24.82 -7.07
CA VAL A 32 -7.93 -24.39 -7.60
C VAL A 32 -6.88 -25.40 -7.15
N GLY A 33 -6.50 -26.32 -8.04
CA GLY A 33 -5.68 -27.49 -7.68
C GLY A 33 -6.35 -28.32 -6.57
N GLN A 34 -5.72 -28.39 -5.40
CA GLN A 34 -6.25 -29.11 -4.23
C GLN A 34 -7.06 -28.21 -3.27
N ARG A 35 -7.18 -26.93 -3.56
CA ARG A 35 -7.84 -25.97 -2.70
C ARG A 35 -9.27 -25.74 -3.18
N GLN A 36 -10.19 -25.60 -2.22
CA GLN A 36 -11.61 -25.42 -2.51
C GLN A 36 -12.16 -24.22 -1.75
N LEU A 37 -13.08 -23.50 -2.38
CA LEU A 37 -13.81 -22.38 -1.80
C LEU A 37 -15.31 -22.62 -1.99
N THR A 38 -16.04 -22.53 -0.90
CA THR A 38 -17.51 -22.72 -0.90
C THR A 38 -18.24 -21.44 -1.31
N LEU A 39 -19.49 -21.59 -1.78
CA LEU A 39 -20.37 -20.45 -2.03
C LEU A 39 -20.58 -19.57 -0.78
N GLN A 40 -20.62 -20.18 0.40
CA GLN A 40 -20.77 -19.46 1.66
C GLN A 40 -19.56 -18.54 1.91
N GLN A 41 -18.34 -19.05 1.76
CA GLN A 41 -17.11 -18.25 1.90
C GLN A 41 -17.07 -17.12 0.87
N PHE A 42 -17.41 -17.41 -0.39
CA PHE A 42 -17.51 -16.39 -1.42
C PHE A 42 -18.48 -15.26 -1.06
N ASN A 43 -19.69 -15.61 -0.57
CA ASN A 43 -20.69 -14.61 -0.18
C ASN A 43 -20.24 -13.79 1.04
N GLN A 44 -19.52 -14.38 1.97
CA GLN A 44 -18.93 -13.65 3.11
C GLN A 44 -17.90 -12.63 2.64
N GLU A 45 -16.98 -13.02 1.73
CA GLU A 45 -16.01 -12.11 1.14
C GLU A 45 -16.68 -11.00 0.30
N LEU A 46 -17.71 -11.37 -0.47
CA LEU A 46 -18.50 -10.43 -1.27
C LEU A 46 -19.18 -9.38 -0.40
N GLN A 47 -19.85 -9.81 0.67
CA GLN A 47 -20.54 -8.90 1.60
C GLN A 47 -19.55 -8.00 2.36
N ALA A 48 -18.40 -8.54 2.74
CA ALA A 48 -17.36 -7.76 3.41
C ALA A 48 -16.75 -6.69 2.49
N ALA A 49 -16.49 -7.04 1.22
CA ALA A 49 -15.89 -6.12 0.26
C ALA A 49 -16.91 -5.12 -0.34
N TYR A 50 -18.17 -5.52 -0.48
CA TYR A 50 -19.24 -4.74 -1.13
C TYR A 50 -20.54 -4.82 -0.33
N PRO A 51 -20.64 -4.13 0.82
CA PRO A 51 -21.82 -4.20 1.71
C PRO A 51 -23.14 -3.84 0.99
N ASP A 52 -23.08 -2.86 0.09
CA ASP A 52 -24.24 -2.30 -0.61
C ASP A 52 -24.46 -2.91 -2.00
N ILE A 53 -23.89 -4.10 -2.28
CA ILE A 53 -23.98 -4.71 -3.61
C ILE A 53 -25.43 -4.94 -4.07
N SER A 54 -26.36 -5.13 -3.14
CA SER A 54 -27.79 -5.32 -3.44
C SER A 54 -28.46 -4.08 -4.03
N ALA A 55 -27.89 -2.88 -3.84
CA ALA A 55 -28.39 -1.63 -4.42
C ALA A 55 -28.00 -1.44 -5.89
N LEU A 56 -27.09 -2.26 -6.41
CA LEU A 56 -26.59 -2.17 -7.78
C LEU A 56 -27.47 -2.95 -8.76
N THR A 57 -27.36 -2.62 -10.04
CA THR A 57 -28.01 -3.37 -11.11
C THR A 57 -27.47 -4.80 -11.22
N SER A 58 -28.26 -5.72 -11.76
CA SER A 58 -27.85 -7.12 -11.94
C SER A 58 -26.54 -7.26 -12.73
N GLN A 59 -26.31 -6.38 -13.71
CA GLN A 59 -25.10 -6.38 -14.52
C GLN A 59 -23.87 -5.94 -13.71
N GLU A 60 -24.00 -4.89 -12.90
CA GLU A 60 -22.93 -4.42 -12.01
C GLU A 60 -22.60 -5.46 -10.94
N GLN A 61 -23.61 -6.09 -10.35
CA GLN A 61 -23.42 -7.19 -9.40
C GLN A 61 -22.66 -8.34 -10.04
N LEU A 62 -22.96 -8.71 -11.29
CA LEU A 62 -22.27 -9.79 -11.98
C LEU A 62 -20.80 -9.42 -12.21
N GLN A 63 -20.50 -8.22 -12.69
CA GLN A 63 -19.12 -7.74 -12.88
C GLN A 63 -18.31 -7.76 -11.59
N ILE A 64 -18.89 -7.32 -10.47
CA ILE A 64 -18.25 -7.36 -9.15
C ILE A 64 -17.97 -8.81 -8.72
N LYS A 65 -18.95 -9.71 -8.91
CA LYS A 65 -18.77 -11.14 -8.58
C LYS A 65 -17.66 -11.78 -9.41
N GLU A 66 -17.59 -11.50 -10.70
CA GLU A 66 -16.53 -11.99 -11.59
C GLU A 66 -15.16 -11.44 -11.20
N GLN A 67 -15.09 -10.15 -10.86
CA GLN A 67 -13.84 -9.53 -10.40
C GLN A 67 -13.37 -10.14 -9.08
N LEU A 68 -14.26 -10.31 -8.10
CA LEU A 68 -13.94 -10.96 -6.83
C LEU A 68 -13.50 -12.40 -7.05
N LEU A 69 -14.21 -13.15 -7.91
CA LEU A 69 -13.86 -14.54 -8.22
C LEU A 69 -12.44 -14.65 -8.78
N LYS A 70 -12.06 -13.74 -9.69
CA LYS A 70 -10.69 -13.67 -10.21
C LYS A 70 -9.66 -13.41 -9.10
N GLN A 71 -9.93 -12.48 -8.20
CA GLN A 71 -9.03 -12.19 -7.05
C GLN A 71 -8.89 -13.42 -6.13
N LEU A 72 -10.00 -14.15 -5.92
CA LEU A 72 -10.00 -15.37 -5.11
C LEU A 72 -9.21 -16.51 -5.77
N ILE A 73 -9.30 -16.65 -7.09
CA ILE A 73 -8.49 -17.60 -7.85
C ILE A 73 -7.00 -17.30 -7.68
N ASP A 74 -6.60 -16.05 -7.90
CA ASP A 74 -5.22 -15.61 -7.77
C ASP A 74 -4.71 -15.85 -6.33
N ARG A 75 -5.53 -15.57 -5.31
CA ARG A 75 -5.24 -15.87 -3.91
C ARG A 75 -5.01 -17.36 -3.68
N GLU A 76 -5.91 -18.22 -4.16
CA GLU A 76 -5.80 -19.66 -3.94
C GLU A 76 -4.58 -20.28 -4.69
N LEU A 77 -4.21 -19.74 -5.87
CA LEU A 77 -2.99 -20.10 -6.57
C LEU A 77 -1.75 -19.76 -5.74
N ILE A 78 -1.67 -18.55 -5.20
CA ILE A 78 -0.56 -18.11 -4.35
C ILE A 78 -0.46 -18.95 -3.07
N LEU A 79 -1.60 -19.25 -2.43
CA LEU A 79 -1.64 -20.11 -1.25
C LEU A 79 -1.23 -21.57 -1.58
N GLY A 80 -1.59 -22.06 -2.75
CA GLY A 80 -1.15 -23.36 -3.25
C GLY A 80 0.37 -23.40 -3.43
N GLU A 81 0.93 -22.36 -4.04
CA GLU A 81 2.36 -22.23 -4.24
C GLU A 81 3.13 -22.03 -2.93
N ALA A 82 2.57 -21.28 -1.95
CA ALA A 82 3.12 -21.19 -0.60
C ALA A 82 3.29 -22.58 0.03
N SER A 83 2.27 -23.41 -0.11
CA SER A 83 2.29 -24.79 0.40
C SER A 83 3.34 -25.64 -0.33
N ARG A 84 3.43 -25.53 -1.65
CA ARG A 84 4.42 -26.24 -2.48
C ARG A 84 5.86 -25.87 -2.12
N LEU A 85 6.11 -24.57 -1.86
CA LEU A 85 7.42 -24.03 -1.52
C LEU A 85 7.72 -24.14 -0.01
N ASN A 86 6.78 -24.64 0.80
CA ASN A 86 6.85 -24.69 2.26
C ASN A 86 7.12 -23.29 2.90
N VAL A 87 6.52 -22.24 2.31
CA VAL A 87 6.62 -20.86 2.80
C VAL A 87 5.50 -20.61 3.80
N GLN A 88 5.87 -20.14 4.98
CA GLN A 88 4.93 -19.82 6.05
C GLN A 88 5.32 -18.48 6.70
N ILE A 89 4.35 -17.82 7.31
CA ILE A 89 4.57 -16.64 8.14
C ILE A 89 4.69 -17.09 9.59
N THR A 90 5.83 -16.79 10.21
CA THR A 90 6.06 -17.08 11.61
C THR A 90 5.29 -16.11 12.51
N PRO A 91 5.02 -16.47 13.78
CA PRO A 91 4.42 -15.55 14.75
C PRO A 91 5.20 -14.25 14.88
N ASP A 92 6.52 -14.31 14.95
CA ASP A 92 7.39 -13.12 15.09
C ASP A 92 7.30 -12.19 13.87
N GLU A 93 7.23 -12.73 12.65
CA GLU A 93 7.03 -11.94 11.43
C GLU A 93 5.67 -11.23 11.43
N LEU A 94 4.62 -11.92 11.89
CA LEU A 94 3.30 -11.35 11.99
C LEU A 94 3.22 -10.25 13.05
N ASP A 95 3.83 -10.48 14.22
CA ASP A 95 3.84 -9.51 15.32
C ASP A 95 4.66 -8.27 14.97
N ALA A 96 5.79 -8.43 14.30
CA ALA A 96 6.59 -7.31 13.79
C ALA A 96 5.79 -6.46 12.78
N ALA A 97 5.11 -7.10 11.84
CA ALA A 97 4.28 -6.41 10.86
C ALA A 97 3.05 -5.73 11.49
N ARG A 98 2.44 -6.36 12.51
CA ARG A 98 1.38 -5.72 13.30
C ARG A 98 1.87 -4.44 13.98
N ALA A 99 3.02 -4.52 14.64
CA ALA A 99 3.61 -3.38 15.33
C ALA A 99 3.94 -2.23 14.36
N GLU A 100 4.49 -2.55 13.19
CA GLU A 100 4.79 -1.58 12.15
C GLU A 100 3.53 -0.84 11.64
N VAL A 101 2.47 -1.58 11.30
CA VAL A 101 1.22 -0.98 10.78
C VAL A 101 0.48 -0.21 11.88
N ARG A 102 0.45 -0.71 13.10
CA ARG A 102 -0.16 -0.01 14.22
C ARG A 102 0.56 1.30 14.55
N GLY A 103 1.88 1.35 14.35
CA GLY A 103 2.69 2.52 14.66
C GLY A 103 2.55 2.96 16.12
N ASN A 104 2.17 4.22 16.33
CA ASN A 104 2.03 4.80 17.68
C ASN A 104 0.64 4.64 18.30
N TYR A 105 -0.33 4.02 17.61
CA TYR A 105 -1.66 3.78 18.18
C TYR A 105 -1.60 2.72 19.28
N SER A 106 -2.34 2.93 20.37
CA SER A 106 -2.64 1.89 21.34
C SER A 106 -3.54 0.80 20.70
N GLU A 107 -3.65 -0.37 21.32
CA GLU A 107 -4.54 -1.44 20.83
C GLU A 107 -6.02 -0.98 20.73
N GLU A 108 -6.48 -0.20 21.71
CA GLU A 108 -7.86 0.32 21.73
C GLU A 108 -8.11 1.34 20.62
N GLU A 109 -7.17 2.27 20.41
CA GLU A 109 -7.26 3.26 19.34
C GLU A 109 -7.22 2.58 17.96
N PHE A 110 -6.34 1.60 17.79
CA PHE A 110 -6.23 0.88 16.54
C PHE A 110 -7.49 0.06 16.24
N THR A 111 -8.09 -0.58 17.25
CA THR A 111 -9.38 -1.29 17.11
C THR A 111 -10.48 -0.34 16.65
N LYS A 112 -10.58 0.86 17.22
CA LYS A 112 -11.55 1.88 16.77
C LYS A 112 -11.32 2.31 15.31
N VAL A 113 -10.07 2.42 14.88
CA VAL A 113 -9.74 2.72 13.47
C VAL A 113 -10.22 1.59 12.56
N LEU A 114 -10.03 0.33 12.95
CA LEU A 114 -10.52 -0.83 12.19
C LEU A 114 -12.05 -0.84 12.09
N GLU A 115 -12.74 -0.60 13.19
CA GLU A 115 -14.22 -0.52 13.23
C GLU A 115 -14.76 0.57 12.29
N GLN A 116 -14.11 1.75 12.24
CA GLN A 116 -14.47 2.83 11.31
C GLN A 116 -14.33 2.44 9.84
N THR A 117 -13.45 1.49 9.53
CA THR A 117 -13.27 0.93 8.18
C THR A 117 -14.11 -0.31 7.92
N GLY A 118 -14.99 -0.71 8.87
CA GLY A 118 -15.81 -1.91 8.77
C GLY A 118 -15.05 -3.23 8.92
N SER A 119 -13.84 -3.18 9.51
CA SER A 119 -12.97 -4.34 9.71
C SER A 119 -13.00 -4.79 11.16
N THR A 120 -12.85 -6.11 11.39
CA THR A 120 -12.56 -6.64 12.73
C THR A 120 -11.07 -6.89 12.89
N PRO A 121 -10.52 -6.92 14.14
CA PRO A 121 -9.13 -7.28 14.38
C PRO A 121 -8.74 -8.62 13.73
N GLU A 122 -9.62 -9.63 13.79
CA GLU A 122 -9.37 -10.95 13.23
C GLU A 122 -9.30 -10.91 11.70
N SER A 123 -10.24 -10.24 11.03
CA SER A 123 -10.26 -10.09 9.57
C SER A 123 -9.02 -9.32 9.08
N TRP A 124 -8.64 -8.28 9.81
CA TRP A 124 -7.44 -7.50 9.52
C TRP A 124 -6.16 -8.33 9.66
N ILE A 125 -6.01 -9.12 10.74
CA ILE A 125 -4.86 -10.02 10.94
C ILE A 125 -4.80 -11.06 9.82
N ALA A 126 -5.94 -11.62 9.41
CA ALA A 126 -5.99 -12.57 8.31
C ALA A 126 -5.53 -11.94 6.99
N ALA A 127 -5.97 -10.72 6.69
CA ALA A 127 -5.55 -9.96 5.52
C ALA A 127 -4.05 -9.59 5.57
N LEU A 128 -3.55 -9.18 6.74
CA LEU A 128 -2.12 -8.90 6.94
C LEU A 128 -1.27 -10.15 6.70
N LYS A 129 -1.66 -11.27 7.29
CA LYS A 129 -0.96 -12.55 7.10
C LYS A 129 -0.95 -12.98 5.64
N LEU A 130 -2.08 -12.84 4.93
CA LEU A 130 -2.16 -13.14 3.51
C LEU A 130 -1.22 -12.25 2.68
N ARG A 131 -1.19 -10.94 2.97
CA ARG A 131 -0.29 -9.98 2.31
C ARG A 131 1.19 -10.35 2.52
N LEU A 132 1.57 -10.63 3.77
CA LEU A 132 2.94 -11.06 4.11
C LEU A 132 3.31 -12.35 3.39
N LEU A 133 2.39 -13.33 3.37
CA LEU A 133 2.61 -14.61 2.70
C LEU A 133 2.78 -14.42 1.20
N THR A 134 1.92 -13.62 0.56
CA THR A 134 2.02 -13.30 -0.87
C THR A 134 3.40 -12.69 -1.19
N THR A 135 3.83 -11.70 -0.42
CA THR A 135 5.15 -11.08 -0.59
C THR A 135 6.28 -12.11 -0.42
N LYS A 136 6.22 -12.93 0.63
CA LYS A 136 7.28 -13.93 0.92
C LYS A 136 7.36 -15.01 -0.15
N VAL A 137 6.23 -15.46 -0.67
CA VAL A 137 6.16 -16.44 -1.76
C VAL A 137 6.70 -15.85 -3.05
N SER A 138 6.27 -14.65 -3.43
CA SER A 138 6.75 -13.99 -4.65
C SER A 138 8.27 -13.74 -4.59
N VAL A 139 8.80 -13.26 -3.47
CA VAL A 139 10.24 -13.11 -3.28
C VAL A 139 10.95 -14.45 -3.43
N THR A 140 10.45 -15.51 -2.78
CA THR A 140 11.05 -16.85 -2.85
C THR A 140 11.05 -17.41 -4.29
N ALA A 141 9.96 -17.18 -5.02
CA ALA A 141 9.82 -17.70 -6.39
C ALA A 141 10.58 -16.87 -7.43
N LEU A 142 10.78 -15.56 -7.22
CA LEU A 142 11.20 -14.61 -8.25
C LEU A 142 12.59 -14.02 -8.04
N THR A 143 13.19 -14.10 -6.83
CA THR A 143 14.48 -13.43 -6.53
C THR A 143 15.58 -13.79 -7.53
N ALA A 144 15.64 -15.05 -7.98
CA ALA A 144 16.64 -15.48 -8.96
C ALA A 144 16.41 -14.92 -10.37
N GLN A 145 15.19 -14.46 -10.68
CA GLN A 145 14.78 -13.99 -12.01
C GLN A 145 14.86 -12.46 -12.13
N VAL A 146 14.83 -11.72 -11.01
CA VAL A 146 14.81 -10.27 -11.00
C VAL A 146 16.21 -9.74 -10.74
N GLN A 147 16.94 -9.45 -11.82
CA GLN A 147 18.25 -8.83 -11.76
C GLN A 147 18.30 -7.62 -12.70
N VAL A 148 18.96 -6.55 -12.25
CA VAL A 148 19.18 -5.35 -13.05
C VAL A 148 20.68 -5.24 -13.35
N SER A 149 21.02 -5.33 -14.62
CA SER A 149 22.40 -5.24 -15.09
C SER A 149 22.85 -3.78 -15.23
N GLU A 150 24.15 -3.55 -15.12
CA GLU A 150 24.75 -2.22 -15.35
C GLU A 150 24.37 -1.64 -16.73
N LYS A 151 24.33 -2.50 -17.74
CA LYS A 151 23.95 -2.09 -19.11
C LYS A 151 22.51 -1.55 -19.15
N GLU A 152 21.57 -2.16 -18.42
CA GLU A 152 20.17 -1.69 -18.37
C GLU A 152 20.07 -0.34 -17.66
N LEU A 153 20.86 -0.13 -16.61
CA LEU A 153 20.92 1.16 -15.91
C LEU A 153 21.40 2.27 -16.84
N GLU A 154 22.51 2.04 -17.55
CA GLU A 154 23.04 3.00 -18.52
C GLU A 154 22.06 3.26 -19.67
N ASP A 155 21.45 2.21 -20.23
CA ASP A 155 20.51 2.34 -21.33
C ASP A 155 19.25 3.11 -20.89
N TYR A 156 18.77 2.87 -19.65
CA TYR A 156 17.67 3.63 -19.07
C TYR A 156 18.04 5.11 -18.92
N TYR A 157 19.21 5.41 -18.35
CA TYR A 157 19.70 6.78 -18.21
C TYR A 157 19.79 7.51 -19.55
N LYS A 158 20.33 6.83 -20.59
CA LYS A 158 20.45 7.40 -21.95
C LYS A 158 19.08 7.68 -22.58
N LYS A 159 18.14 6.73 -22.47
CA LYS A 159 16.77 6.85 -23.02
C LYS A 159 15.92 7.90 -22.30
N GLN A 160 16.06 7.98 -20.99
CA GLN A 160 15.26 8.86 -20.14
C GLN A 160 16.05 10.12 -19.70
N ARG A 161 17.02 10.54 -20.49
CA ARG A 161 17.99 11.61 -20.15
C ARG A 161 17.31 12.90 -19.70
N GLU A 162 16.22 13.28 -20.35
CA GLU A 162 15.49 14.52 -20.04
C GLU A 162 14.79 14.48 -18.67
N THR A 163 14.37 13.31 -18.19
CA THR A 163 13.77 13.18 -16.86
C THR A 163 14.77 13.44 -15.73
N PHE A 164 16.06 13.33 -16.02
CA PHE A 164 17.15 13.62 -15.09
C PHE A 164 17.67 15.05 -15.17
N ARG A 165 17.02 15.91 -15.98
CA ARG A 165 17.29 17.34 -15.93
C ARG A 165 16.66 17.95 -14.68
N ARG A 166 17.50 18.62 -13.90
CA ARG A 166 17.01 19.47 -12.83
C ARG A 166 16.85 20.90 -13.34
N PRO A 167 15.84 21.62 -12.92
CA PRO A 167 15.74 23.07 -13.16
C PRO A 167 16.83 23.83 -12.38
N VAL A 168 16.81 25.16 -12.48
CA VAL A 168 17.56 26.01 -11.55
C VAL A 168 16.98 25.80 -10.15
N GLU A 169 17.87 25.52 -9.19
CA GLU A 169 17.51 25.36 -7.78
C GLU A 169 18.25 26.40 -6.93
N ILE A 170 17.57 26.90 -5.93
CA ILE A 170 18.17 27.77 -4.93
C ILE A 170 18.04 27.12 -3.57
N ARG A 171 19.10 27.17 -2.77
CA ARG A 171 19.02 26.87 -1.34
C ARG A 171 18.81 28.16 -0.61
N ALA A 172 17.69 28.27 0.11
CA ALA A 172 17.27 29.50 0.73
C ALA A 172 16.86 29.29 2.21
N ARG A 173 16.85 30.39 2.93
CA ARG A 173 16.24 30.52 4.26
C ARG A 173 15.21 31.61 4.25
N GLN A 174 14.24 31.54 5.17
CA GLN A 174 13.26 32.59 5.41
C GLN A 174 13.16 32.95 6.89
N MET A 175 12.65 34.15 7.13
CA MET A 175 12.08 34.58 8.41
C MET A 175 10.75 35.25 8.15
N LEU A 176 9.79 35.09 9.05
CA LEU A 176 8.46 35.71 8.98
C LEU A 176 8.27 36.64 10.19
N PHE A 177 7.73 37.83 9.93
CA PHE A 177 7.41 38.85 10.92
C PHE A 177 5.99 39.42 10.72
N LYS A 178 5.34 39.84 11.78
CA LYS A 178 4.02 40.49 11.68
C LYS A 178 4.07 41.85 11.03
N THR A 179 5.13 42.61 11.30
CA THR A 179 5.24 44.00 10.83
C THR A 179 6.50 44.19 9.98
N ARG A 180 6.45 45.15 9.08
CA ARG A 180 7.60 45.58 8.28
C ARG A 180 8.73 46.17 9.16
N GLU A 181 8.34 46.85 10.25
CA GLU A 181 9.26 47.44 11.22
C GLU A 181 10.12 46.38 11.91
N ASP A 182 9.52 45.26 12.32
CA ASP A 182 10.27 44.17 12.92
C ASP A 182 11.21 43.51 11.94
N ALA A 183 10.75 43.27 10.70
CA ALA A 183 11.63 42.77 9.64
C ALA A 183 12.82 43.72 9.40
N ASN A 184 12.60 45.03 9.37
CA ASN A 184 13.66 46.04 9.19
C ASN A 184 14.66 46.07 10.34
N LYS A 185 14.25 45.81 11.57
CA LYS A 185 15.18 45.67 12.72
C LYS A 185 16.16 44.51 12.46
N ILE A 186 15.63 43.37 11.99
CA ILE A 186 16.46 42.20 11.69
C ILE A 186 17.38 42.44 10.50
N VAL A 187 16.92 43.17 9.47
CA VAL A 187 17.79 43.55 8.35
C VAL A 187 19.02 44.37 8.84
N LYS A 188 18.84 45.25 9.86
CA LYS A 188 19.97 45.98 10.45
C LYS A 188 20.93 45.05 11.17
N LEU A 189 20.43 44.14 12.01
CA LEU A 189 21.26 43.17 12.73
C LEU A 189 22.05 42.27 11.74
N LEU A 190 21.43 41.87 10.63
CA LEU A 190 22.09 41.11 9.58
C LEU A 190 23.20 41.91 8.85
N LYS A 191 22.96 43.22 8.64
CA LYS A 191 23.99 44.12 8.05
C LYS A 191 25.15 44.34 9.02
N GLU A 192 24.94 44.25 10.33
CA GLU A 192 25.95 44.32 11.39
C GLU A 192 26.68 43.00 11.61
N GLY A 193 26.39 41.97 10.81
CA GLY A 193 27.08 40.67 10.83
C GLY A 193 26.37 39.58 11.60
N GLY A 194 25.10 39.79 11.98
CA GLY A 194 24.27 38.76 12.62
C GLY A 194 24.10 37.53 11.77
N ASP A 195 24.05 36.33 12.40
CA ASP A 195 23.80 35.08 11.72
C ASP A 195 22.31 34.88 11.44
N PHE A 196 21.96 34.68 10.17
CA PHE A 196 20.57 34.54 9.73
C PHE A 196 19.84 33.36 10.45
N ALA A 197 20.52 32.22 10.58
CA ALA A 197 19.89 31.04 11.17
C ALA A 197 19.63 31.22 12.68
N SER A 198 20.52 31.90 13.39
CA SER A 198 20.35 32.23 14.82
C SER A 198 19.23 33.23 15.01
N LEU A 199 19.21 34.31 14.21
CA LEU A 199 18.14 35.31 14.26
C LEU A 199 16.78 34.73 13.86
N ALA A 200 16.75 33.76 12.92
CA ALA A 200 15.52 33.05 12.59
C ALA A 200 14.96 32.25 13.77
N ARG A 201 15.81 31.51 14.49
CA ARG A 201 15.38 30.77 15.70
C ARG A 201 14.83 31.69 16.79
N GLU A 202 15.44 32.84 16.96
CA GLU A 202 15.10 33.78 18.03
C GLU A 202 13.87 34.63 17.71
N HIS A 203 13.75 35.10 16.46
CA HIS A 203 12.80 36.15 16.12
C HIS A 203 11.75 35.77 15.09
N SER A 204 11.94 34.68 14.31
CA SER A 204 11.00 34.31 13.27
C SER A 204 9.72 33.68 13.82
N GLN A 205 8.59 33.99 13.18
CA GLN A 205 7.29 33.36 13.42
C GLN A 205 6.97 32.23 12.44
N SER A 206 7.89 31.94 11.51
CA SER A 206 7.72 30.84 10.56
C SER A 206 7.85 29.47 11.24
N PRO A 207 7.10 28.43 10.81
CA PRO A 207 7.22 27.08 11.35
C PRO A 207 8.62 26.47 11.24
N ASP A 208 9.40 26.89 10.24
CA ASP A 208 10.78 26.43 10.00
C ASP A 208 11.86 27.14 10.84
N ARG A 209 11.47 28.03 11.75
CA ARG A 209 12.40 28.79 12.62
C ARG A 209 13.37 27.88 13.38
N GLU A 210 12.89 26.73 13.88
CA GLU A 210 13.72 25.77 14.64
C GLU A 210 14.89 25.24 13.82
N ASN A 211 14.71 25.15 12.49
CA ASN A 211 15.76 24.81 11.52
C ASN A 211 16.51 26.02 11.00
N GLY A 212 16.42 27.17 11.71
CA GLY A 212 17.02 28.44 11.28
C GLY A 212 16.41 28.98 10.00
N GLY A 213 15.12 28.74 9.77
CA GLY A 213 14.35 29.18 8.61
C GLY A 213 14.71 28.49 7.30
N SER A 214 15.27 27.28 7.35
CA SER A 214 15.74 26.58 6.14
C SER A 214 14.60 26.06 5.28
N LEU A 215 14.53 26.49 4.00
CA LEU A 215 13.63 25.99 2.97
C LEU A 215 14.23 24.81 2.18
N GLY A 216 15.52 24.48 2.40
CA GLY A 216 16.21 23.53 1.58
C GLY A 216 16.50 24.05 0.17
N TYR A 217 16.59 23.14 -0.80
CA TYR A 217 16.65 23.48 -2.23
C TYR A 217 15.24 23.57 -2.79
N VAL A 218 14.91 24.69 -3.41
CA VAL A 218 13.61 24.94 -4.07
C VAL A 218 13.81 25.31 -5.53
N SER A 219 12.90 24.88 -6.37
CA SER A 219 12.80 25.22 -7.78
C SER A 219 11.70 26.26 -8.02
N ALA A 220 11.76 26.96 -9.14
CA ALA A 220 10.68 27.87 -9.53
C ALA A 220 9.33 27.14 -9.62
N GLY A 221 8.27 27.74 -9.09
CA GLY A 221 6.92 27.18 -9.02
C GLY A 221 6.63 26.33 -7.77
N GLN A 222 7.60 26.14 -6.87
CA GLN A 222 7.40 25.45 -5.60
C GLN A 222 7.00 26.35 -4.46
N LEU A 223 7.21 27.65 -4.60
CA LEU A 223 6.83 28.67 -3.64
C LEU A 223 5.79 29.62 -4.26
N PRO A 224 5.08 30.44 -3.45
CA PRO A 224 4.26 31.52 -3.97
C PRO A 224 5.05 32.40 -4.95
N ILE A 225 4.36 32.91 -5.97
CA ILE A 225 5.02 33.62 -7.07
C ILE A 225 5.80 34.86 -6.60
N GLU A 226 5.32 35.53 -5.55
CA GLU A 226 5.93 36.71 -4.95
C GLU A 226 7.30 36.36 -4.32
N PHE A 227 7.43 35.16 -3.79
CA PHE A 227 8.67 34.64 -3.19
C PHE A 227 9.65 34.20 -4.28
N ASP A 228 9.17 33.48 -5.29
CA ASP A 228 9.97 33.05 -6.42
C ASP A 228 10.60 34.24 -7.14
N GLU A 229 9.83 35.32 -7.39
CA GLU A 229 10.33 36.52 -8.06
C GLU A 229 11.49 37.19 -7.31
N VAL A 230 11.47 37.16 -5.99
CA VAL A 230 12.56 37.71 -5.15
C VAL A 230 13.71 36.73 -5.09
N LEU A 231 13.46 35.49 -4.70
CA LEU A 231 14.49 34.49 -4.43
C LEU A 231 15.35 34.16 -5.64
N PHE A 232 14.76 34.00 -6.84
CA PHE A 232 15.53 33.67 -8.04
C PHE A 232 16.37 34.84 -8.59
N LYS A 233 15.97 36.10 -8.29
CA LYS A 233 16.73 37.30 -8.63
C LYS A 233 17.78 37.64 -7.56
N LEU A 234 17.54 37.30 -6.28
CA LEU A 234 18.44 37.67 -5.17
C LEU A 234 19.81 37.02 -5.33
N PRO A 235 20.91 37.78 -5.26
CA PRO A 235 22.27 37.22 -5.27
C PRO A 235 22.53 36.27 -4.10
N VAL A 236 23.49 35.35 -4.29
CA VAL A 236 23.94 34.44 -3.24
C VAL A 236 24.55 35.23 -2.06
N ARG A 237 24.22 34.85 -0.83
CA ARG A 237 24.61 35.49 0.43
C ARG A 237 24.07 36.90 0.64
N GLN A 238 23.04 37.26 -0.08
CA GLN A 238 22.30 38.50 0.18
C GLN A 238 20.98 38.22 0.83
N VAL A 239 20.57 39.15 1.70
CA VAL A 239 19.25 39.17 2.35
C VAL A 239 18.33 40.07 1.52
N SER A 240 17.09 39.66 1.34
CA SER A 240 16.06 40.45 0.65
C SER A 240 15.64 41.68 1.48
N GLU A 241 15.05 42.66 0.82
CA GLU A 241 14.15 43.56 1.49
C GLU A 241 12.91 42.80 2.00
N PRO A 242 12.15 43.36 3.01
CA PRO A 242 10.93 42.74 3.50
C PRO A 242 9.90 42.52 2.35
N VAL A 243 9.52 41.26 2.10
CA VAL A 243 8.54 40.84 1.12
C VAL A 243 7.20 40.62 1.81
N GLU A 244 6.17 41.30 1.36
CA GLU A 244 4.81 41.19 1.92
C GLU A 244 4.10 39.94 1.46
N SER A 245 3.33 39.33 2.36
CA SER A 245 2.46 38.19 2.10
C SER A 245 1.19 38.27 2.96
N PRO A 246 0.18 37.42 2.73
CA PRO A 246 -0.99 37.34 3.62
C PRO A 246 -0.66 36.97 5.06
N TYR A 247 0.53 36.42 5.33
CA TYR A 247 0.98 36.00 6.66
C TYR A 247 1.83 37.05 7.37
N GLY A 248 2.26 38.09 6.67
CA GLY A 248 3.13 39.15 7.19
C GLY A 248 4.30 39.46 6.24
N PHE A 249 5.43 39.82 6.82
CA PHE A 249 6.63 40.24 6.07
C PHE A 249 7.73 39.20 6.18
N HIS A 250 8.20 38.74 5.03
CA HIS A 250 9.26 37.74 4.90
C HIS A 250 10.61 38.39 4.60
N LEU A 251 11.66 37.84 5.21
CA LEU A 251 13.05 38.07 4.80
C LEU A 251 13.59 36.77 4.24
N PHE A 252 14.30 36.87 3.13
CA PHE A 252 14.92 35.73 2.48
C PHE A 252 16.44 35.88 2.40
N LEU A 253 17.14 34.74 2.53
CA LEU A 253 18.57 34.61 2.27
C LEU A 253 18.79 33.49 1.27
N VAL A 254 19.44 33.76 0.16
CA VAL A 254 19.90 32.72 -0.78
C VAL A 254 21.29 32.23 -0.37
N GLU A 255 21.41 31.01 0.10
CA GLU A 255 22.69 30.42 0.50
C GLU A 255 23.50 29.92 -0.70
N ARG A 256 22.82 29.27 -1.66
CA ARG A 256 23.45 28.71 -2.88
C ARG A 256 22.49 28.72 -4.05
N LYS A 257 23.03 28.76 -5.27
CA LYS A 257 22.30 28.51 -6.52
C LYS A 257 22.89 27.32 -7.24
N ARG A 258 22.06 26.43 -7.72
CA ARG A 258 22.44 25.35 -8.65
C ARG A 258 21.87 25.68 -10.01
N LYS A 259 22.73 25.69 -11.04
CA LYS A 259 22.27 25.88 -12.42
C LYS A 259 21.43 24.68 -12.87
N ALA A 260 20.48 24.94 -13.77
CA ALA A 260 19.84 23.89 -14.50
C ALA A 260 20.86 22.98 -15.18
N GLY A 261 20.59 21.69 -15.19
CA GLY A 261 21.55 20.77 -15.83
C GLY A 261 21.13 19.31 -15.67
N LEU A 262 21.78 18.46 -16.42
CA LEU A 262 21.63 17.05 -16.35
C LEU A 262 22.29 16.52 -15.07
N ARG A 263 21.58 15.75 -14.26
CA ARG A 263 22.15 14.99 -13.15
C ARG A 263 23.04 13.88 -13.72
N PRO A 264 24.32 13.77 -13.31
CA PRO A 264 25.20 12.73 -13.85
C PRO A 264 24.70 11.33 -13.49
N TYR A 265 24.98 10.35 -14.34
CA TYR A 265 24.57 8.95 -14.16
C TYR A 265 24.86 8.44 -12.73
N VAL A 266 26.05 8.68 -12.23
CA VAL A 266 26.48 8.26 -10.88
C VAL A 266 25.60 8.78 -9.75
N ALA A 267 25.00 9.95 -9.94
CA ALA A 267 24.15 10.58 -8.94
C ALA A 267 22.69 10.09 -8.99
N VAL A 268 22.32 9.34 -10.02
CA VAL A 268 20.94 8.80 -10.22
C VAL A 268 20.91 7.30 -10.38
N LYS A 269 22.07 6.64 -10.34
CA LYS A 269 22.22 5.20 -10.56
C LYS A 269 21.33 4.39 -9.62
N ASP A 270 21.36 4.68 -8.32
CA ASP A 270 20.57 3.93 -7.33
C ASP A 270 19.06 4.18 -7.50
N GLU A 271 18.66 5.38 -7.86
CA GLU A 271 17.26 5.72 -8.19
C GLU A 271 16.79 4.92 -9.42
N ILE A 272 17.61 4.82 -10.46
CA ILE A 272 17.34 4.02 -11.66
C ILE A 272 17.28 2.54 -11.31
N ALA A 273 18.22 2.06 -10.50
CA ALA A 273 18.29 0.66 -10.09
C ALA A 273 17.01 0.23 -9.33
N ALA A 274 16.59 1.03 -8.35
CA ALA A 274 15.37 0.79 -7.60
C ALA A 274 14.13 0.75 -8.52
N LYS A 275 14.02 1.71 -9.44
CA LYS A 275 12.91 1.80 -10.38
C LYS A 275 12.87 0.61 -11.35
N LEU A 276 14.00 0.24 -11.94
CA LEU A 276 14.06 -0.90 -12.86
C LEU A 276 13.84 -2.22 -12.14
N TYR A 277 14.34 -2.35 -10.91
CA TYR A 277 14.08 -3.53 -10.08
C TYR A 277 12.59 -3.68 -9.83
N GLN A 278 11.90 -2.63 -9.39
CA GLN A 278 10.46 -2.64 -9.16
C GLN A 278 9.67 -3.02 -10.42
N GLN A 279 10.02 -2.44 -11.57
CA GLN A 279 9.36 -2.76 -12.85
C GLN A 279 9.56 -4.21 -13.26
N LYS A 280 10.76 -4.75 -13.08
CA LYS A 280 11.06 -6.15 -13.36
C LYS A 280 10.35 -7.10 -12.40
N GLU A 281 10.32 -6.75 -11.11
CA GLU A 281 9.62 -7.52 -10.09
C GLU A 281 8.12 -7.62 -10.40
N GLU A 282 7.49 -6.49 -10.73
CA GLU A 282 6.07 -6.45 -11.13
C GLU A 282 5.82 -7.30 -12.38
N THR A 283 6.65 -7.16 -13.41
CA THR A 283 6.55 -7.96 -14.64
C THR A 283 6.74 -9.46 -14.36
N ALA A 284 7.75 -9.81 -13.57
CA ALA A 284 8.02 -11.18 -13.20
C ALA A 284 6.87 -11.78 -12.37
N PHE A 285 6.29 -11.01 -11.47
CA PHE A 285 5.12 -11.44 -10.69
C PHE A 285 3.92 -11.73 -11.57
N HIS A 286 3.60 -10.84 -12.51
CA HIS A 286 2.50 -11.08 -13.46
C HIS A 286 2.71 -12.35 -14.31
N LEU A 287 3.89 -12.50 -14.89
CA LEU A 287 4.23 -13.68 -15.69
C LEU A 287 4.20 -14.97 -14.87
N TRP A 288 4.66 -14.91 -13.64
CA TRP A 288 4.61 -16.05 -12.72
C TRP A 288 3.17 -16.43 -12.36
N LEU A 289 2.32 -15.45 -12.04
CA LEU A 289 0.91 -15.70 -11.73
C LEU A 289 0.14 -16.25 -12.94
N GLU A 290 0.37 -15.69 -14.13
CA GLU A 290 -0.15 -16.24 -15.39
C GLU A 290 0.29 -17.69 -15.63
N ASN A 291 1.55 -18.01 -15.31
CA ASN A 291 2.04 -19.38 -15.43
C ASN A 291 1.34 -20.30 -14.42
N LEU A 292 1.16 -19.86 -13.16
CA LEU A 292 0.40 -20.63 -12.17
C LEU A 292 -1.04 -20.88 -12.62
N GLN A 293 -1.72 -19.88 -13.22
CA GLN A 293 -3.05 -20.04 -13.80
C GLN A 293 -3.10 -21.08 -14.92
N LYS A 294 -2.05 -21.15 -15.75
CA LYS A 294 -1.97 -22.11 -16.87
C LYS A 294 -1.72 -23.56 -16.42
N ILE A 295 -0.89 -23.74 -15.39
CA ILE A 295 -0.49 -25.10 -14.94
C ILE A 295 -1.40 -25.67 -13.85
N THR A 296 -2.22 -24.85 -13.20
CA THR A 296 -3.10 -25.28 -12.11
C THR A 296 -4.54 -25.45 -12.63
N GLU A 297 -5.08 -26.64 -12.50
CA GLU A 297 -6.47 -26.88 -12.86
C GLU A 297 -7.40 -26.02 -12.00
N THR A 298 -8.26 -25.23 -12.65
CA THR A 298 -9.26 -24.38 -12.01
C THR A 298 -10.64 -24.72 -12.50
N LYS A 299 -11.57 -25.02 -11.57
CA LYS A 299 -12.98 -25.30 -11.87
C LYS A 299 -13.88 -24.35 -11.13
N ILE A 300 -14.83 -23.75 -11.86
CA ILE A 300 -15.82 -22.83 -11.32
C ILE A 300 -17.20 -23.43 -11.53
N ASN A 301 -17.98 -23.54 -10.47
CA ASN A 301 -19.38 -23.97 -10.55
C ASN A 301 -20.27 -22.73 -10.78
N TRP A 302 -20.41 -22.36 -12.04
CA TRP A 302 -21.19 -21.18 -12.46
C TRP A 302 -22.68 -21.28 -12.09
N ASP A 303 -23.24 -22.48 -11.96
CA ASP A 303 -24.65 -22.69 -11.58
C ASP A 303 -24.95 -22.18 -10.18
N LEU A 304 -23.93 -22.11 -9.32
CA LEU A 304 -24.08 -21.57 -7.96
C LEU A 304 -24.08 -20.03 -7.92
N LEU A 305 -23.53 -19.36 -8.95
CA LEU A 305 -23.45 -17.89 -9.03
C LEU A 305 -24.65 -17.26 -9.72
N GLN A 306 -25.35 -18.03 -10.55
CA GLN A 306 -26.53 -17.54 -11.24
C GLN A 306 -27.74 -17.58 -10.30
N PRO A 307 -28.60 -16.54 -10.26
CA PRO A 307 -29.86 -16.65 -9.60
C PRO A 307 -30.67 -17.76 -10.29
N LYS A 308 -31.00 -18.83 -9.58
CA LYS A 308 -31.96 -19.80 -10.06
C LYS A 308 -33.28 -19.06 -10.26
N PHE A 309 -33.57 -18.70 -11.50
CA PHE A 309 -34.94 -18.31 -11.87
C PHE A 309 -35.80 -19.52 -11.57
N LYS A 310 -36.54 -19.47 -10.46
CA LYS A 310 -37.69 -20.36 -10.29
C LYS A 310 -38.71 -19.93 -11.34
N PRO A 311 -39.19 -20.87 -12.17
CA PRO A 311 -40.25 -20.62 -13.11
C PRO A 311 -41.54 -20.18 -12.40
#